data_f999533d44a3ceb6e42200410df5cebd
#
_entry.id   f999533d44a3ceb6e42200410df5cebd
#
_cell.length_a   1.000
_cell.length_b   1.000
_cell.length_c   1.000
_cell.angle_alpha   90.00
_cell.angle_beta   90.00
_cell.angle_gamma   90.00
#
_symmetry.space_group_name_H-M   'P 1'
#
loop_
_entity.id
_entity.type
_entity.pdbx_description
1 polymer ?
#
loop_
_entity_poly.entity_id
_entity_poly.type
_entity_poly.pdbx_seq_one_letter_code
_entity_poly.pdbx_strand_id
1 'polypeptide(L)'
;MYKQRFIEIYGHLPQAVYAAPGRVELCGNHTDHQGGRVLAAAIDRAVRIYARKTGGSRVTVHSEGFEPCVAELDELAMKSEERNTSAALVRGVLAGLCNMGISPVGAELYVASDVPIGSGLSSSAAFSVAMAKCLSDLSGRELTKEQLAQLALYAENRYFMKPCGGLDQYASALGGAVRLDFSSPDMPKAKKLSLEWLEATHALCIVKVGADHCDLTDEYADIVSELRQICGVFGRERLSDVSCDEAMSRLPELRSVCGDRAVLRALHVFSENRRVDDAERAIREHSAADLAKALGESGHSSATLLQNIVPCGEKREQSAALAIALAGLALSDIAADGASAVRIHGGGFGGTVLCLVPKGAVNELIKTMEPVFGRGCVLTVRVDESGVRKEVLK
;
A
#
# COMPACT_ATOMS: atom_id res chain seq x y z
N MET A 1 23.46 -11.31 -9.39
CA MET A 1 23.58 -11.22 -7.93
C MET A 1 22.59 -12.18 -7.24
N TYR A 2 21.29 -12.00 -7.29
CA TYR A 2 20.30 -12.80 -6.54
C TYR A 2 20.18 -14.26 -7.00
N LYS A 3 20.31 -14.54 -8.30
CA LYS A 3 20.39 -15.91 -8.83
C LYS A 3 21.58 -16.69 -8.21
N GLN A 4 22.72 -16.02 -8.03
CA GLN A 4 23.90 -16.61 -7.39
C GLN A 4 23.65 -16.93 -5.92
N ARG A 5 22.92 -16.07 -5.19
CA ARG A 5 22.54 -16.33 -3.79
C ARG A 5 21.61 -17.53 -3.66
N PHE A 6 20.66 -17.71 -4.60
CA PHE A 6 19.85 -18.93 -4.63
C PHE A 6 20.71 -20.18 -4.77
N ILE A 7 21.72 -20.15 -5.66
CA ILE A 7 22.63 -21.29 -5.87
C ILE A 7 23.47 -21.56 -4.61
N GLU A 8 23.97 -20.53 -3.96
CA GLU A 8 24.77 -20.65 -2.72
C GLU A 8 23.97 -21.32 -1.60
N ILE A 9 22.67 -21.02 -1.50
CA ILE A 9 21.78 -21.54 -0.45
C ILE A 9 21.33 -22.98 -0.77
N TYR A 10 20.91 -23.25 -2.01
CA TYR A 10 20.25 -24.51 -2.37
C TYR A 10 21.09 -25.46 -3.21
N GLY A 11 22.26 -25.04 -3.70
CA GLY A 11 23.18 -25.86 -4.48
C GLY A 11 22.80 -26.09 -5.95
N HIS A 12 21.73 -25.43 -6.44
CA HIS A 12 21.26 -25.59 -7.83
C HIS A 12 20.59 -24.32 -8.37
N LEU A 13 20.30 -24.29 -9.68
CA LEU A 13 19.70 -23.13 -10.33
C LEU A 13 18.19 -22.99 -9.98
N PRO A 14 17.68 -21.77 -9.81
CA PRO A 14 16.23 -21.53 -9.79
C PRO A 14 15.62 -21.87 -11.16
N GLN A 15 14.35 -22.26 -11.18
CA GLN A 15 13.59 -22.59 -12.39
C GLN A 15 12.78 -21.39 -12.91
N ALA A 16 12.44 -20.46 -12.03
CA ALA A 16 11.64 -19.28 -12.36
C ALA A 16 11.96 -18.12 -11.45
N VAL A 17 11.62 -16.91 -11.90
CA VAL A 17 11.61 -15.67 -11.10
C VAL A 17 10.22 -15.06 -11.20
N TYR A 18 9.68 -14.66 -10.06
CA TYR A 18 8.41 -13.94 -9.95
C TYR A 18 8.64 -12.59 -9.30
N ALA A 19 7.94 -11.57 -9.76
CA ALA A 19 8.06 -10.22 -9.23
C ALA A 19 6.69 -9.61 -8.98
N ALA A 20 6.58 -8.86 -7.89
CA ALA A 20 5.45 -7.98 -7.65
C ALA A 20 5.95 -6.63 -7.15
N PRO A 21 5.45 -5.51 -7.72
CA PRO A 21 5.88 -4.17 -7.35
C PRO A 21 5.30 -3.74 -6.00
N GLY A 22 6.01 -2.81 -5.32
CA GLY A 22 5.40 -1.97 -4.31
C GLY A 22 4.42 -0.97 -4.93
N ARG A 23 3.81 -0.14 -4.11
CA ARG A 23 2.84 0.86 -4.57
C ARG A 23 3.01 2.21 -3.87
N VAL A 24 2.54 3.27 -4.51
CA VAL A 24 2.23 4.56 -3.90
C VAL A 24 0.71 4.77 -3.87
N GLU A 25 0.21 5.35 -2.76
CA GLU A 25 -1.17 5.78 -2.65
C GLU A 25 -1.24 7.25 -3.10
N LEU A 26 -1.99 7.51 -4.17
CA LEU A 26 -2.16 8.86 -4.70
C LEU A 26 -3.28 9.61 -3.97
N CYS A 27 -4.43 8.97 -3.78
CA CYS A 27 -5.61 9.54 -3.13
C CYS A 27 -6.51 8.42 -2.60
N GLY A 28 -7.37 8.71 -1.63
CA GLY A 28 -8.29 7.71 -1.05
C GLY A 28 -7.84 7.18 0.31
N ASN A 29 -7.12 8.01 1.07
CA ASN A 29 -6.55 7.63 2.36
C ASN A 29 -7.62 7.10 3.33
N HIS A 30 -7.46 5.88 3.83
CA HIS A 30 -8.36 5.20 4.77
C HIS A 30 -9.83 5.04 4.30
N THR A 31 -10.07 5.02 2.98
CA THR A 31 -11.43 4.80 2.45
C THR A 31 -11.72 3.35 2.09
N ASP A 32 -10.72 2.53 1.76
CA ASP A 32 -10.85 1.15 1.29
C ASP A 32 -11.57 0.24 2.31
N HIS A 33 -11.18 0.29 3.59
CA HIS A 33 -11.82 -0.49 4.65
C HIS A 33 -13.24 0.02 5.03
N GLN A 34 -13.66 1.16 4.46
CA GLN A 34 -15.00 1.74 4.58
C GLN A 34 -15.86 1.52 3.31
N GLY A 35 -15.40 0.67 2.40
CA GLY A 35 -16.08 0.44 1.12
C GLY A 35 -15.97 1.61 0.14
N GLY A 36 -15.01 2.50 0.35
CA GLY A 36 -14.80 3.69 -0.46
C GLY A 36 -13.92 3.47 -1.68
N ARG A 37 -13.43 4.58 -2.23
CA ARG A 37 -12.62 4.64 -3.45
C ARG A 37 -11.20 5.03 -3.12
N VAL A 38 -10.25 4.44 -3.86
CA VAL A 38 -8.84 4.75 -3.75
C VAL A 38 -8.20 4.86 -5.12
N LEU A 39 -7.14 5.64 -5.21
CA LEU A 39 -6.28 5.75 -6.37
C LEU A 39 -4.85 5.46 -5.95
N ALA A 40 -4.24 4.44 -6.54
CA ALA A 40 -2.87 4.04 -6.26
C ALA A 40 -2.12 3.75 -7.56
N ALA A 41 -0.80 3.73 -7.50
CA ALA A 41 0.05 3.32 -8.62
C ALA A 41 1.11 2.32 -8.16
N ALA A 42 1.29 1.23 -8.91
CA ALA A 42 2.41 0.34 -8.75
C ALA A 42 3.72 1.05 -9.16
N ILE A 43 4.83 0.72 -8.52
CA ILE A 43 6.10 1.42 -8.72
C ILE A 43 7.22 0.49 -9.20
N ASP A 44 8.27 1.07 -9.76
CA ASP A 44 9.46 0.41 -10.30
C ASP A 44 10.39 -0.22 -9.22
N ARG A 45 9.87 -0.48 -8.04
CA ARG A 45 10.52 -1.21 -6.96
C ARG A 45 9.70 -2.45 -6.66
N ALA A 46 10.34 -3.62 -6.64
CA ALA A 46 9.62 -4.89 -6.56
C ALA A 46 10.26 -5.87 -5.59
N VAL A 47 9.43 -6.74 -5.04
CA VAL A 47 9.87 -8.00 -4.41
C VAL A 47 10.02 -9.04 -5.50
N ARG A 48 11.16 -9.76 -5.53
CA ARG A 48 11.45 -10.84 -6.47
C ARG A 48 11.66 -12.15 -5.74
N ILE A 49 11.04 -13.21 -6.25
CA ILE A 49 11.13 -14.57 -5.72
C ILE A 49 11.78 -15.46 -6.77
N TYR A 50 13.00 -15.90 -6.49
CA TYR A 50 13.70 -16.95 -7.24
C TYR A 50 13.22 -18.30 -6.72
N ALA A 51 12.70 -19.13 -7.58
CA ALA A 51 11.93 -20.30 -7.17
C ALA A 51 12.33 -21.58 -7.91
N ARG A 52 12.27 -22.69 -7.19
CA ARG A 52 12.38 -24.05 -7.72
C ARG A 52 11.33 -24.94 -7.06
N LYS A 53 10.58 -25.68 -7.89
CA LYS A 53 9.69 -26.74 -7.42
C LYS A 53 10.52 -27.93 -6.94
N THR A 54 10.13 -28.53 -5.81
CA THR A 54 10.71 -29.76 -5.27
C THR A 54 9.69 -30.88 -5.28
N GLY A 55 10.14 -32.13 -5.05
CA GLY A 55 9.25 -33.29 -4.83
C GLY A 55 8.82 -33.46 -3.37
N GLY A 56 9.20 -32.53 -2.49
CA GLY A 56 8.95 -32.61 -1.05
C GLY A 56 7.58 -32.06 -0.61
N SER A 57 7.31 -32.17 0.69
CA SER A 57 6.08 -31.74 1.35
C SER A 57 6.20 -30.39 2.09
N ARG A 58 7.22 -29.58 1.76
CA ARG A 58 7.46 -28.29 2.43
C ARG A 58 7.88 -27.19 1.48
N VAL A 59 7.60 -25.96 1.87
CA VAL A 59 8.12 -24.74 1.23
C VAL A 59 9.16 -24.12 2.14
N THR A 60 10.39 -23.97 1.64
CA THR A 60 11.50 -23.31 2.36
C THR A 60 11.74 -21.96 1.73
N VAL A 61 11.78 -20.91 2.55
CA VAL A 61 11.94 -19.52 2.11
C VAL A 61 13.13 -18.88 2.81
N HIS A 62 14.07 -18.39 2.05
CA HIS A 62 15.14 -17.51 2.51
C HIS A 62 14.90 -16.11 1.97
N SER A 63 14.63 -15.15 2.84
CA SER A 63 14.45 -13.74 2.49
C SER A 63 15.68 -12.94 2.91
N GLU A 64 16.17 -12.06 2.03
CA GLU A 64 17.32 -11.22 2.32
C GLU A 64 17.05 -10.33 3.54
N GLY A 65 17.91 -10.44 4.57
CA GLY A 65 17.78 -9.69 5.83
C GLY A 65 16.78 -10.24 6.85
N PHE A 66 16.21 -11.44 6.61
CA PHE A 66 15.29 -12.10 7.53
C PHE A 66 15.71 -13.55 7.81
N GLU A 67 15.27 -14.08 8.96
CA GLU A 67 15.45 -15.48 9.28
C GLU A 67 14.71 -16.38 8.28
N PRO A 68 15.31 -17.50 7.87
CA PRO A 68 14.65 -18.46 7.02
C PRO A 68 13.38 -19.02 7.66
N CYS A 69 12.36 -19.29 6.86
CA CYS A 69 11.15 -19.95 7.34
C CYS A 69 10.81 -21.18 6.51
N VAL A 70 10.13 -22.12 7.17
CA VAL A 70 9.68 -23.38 6.57
C VAL A 70 8.18 -23.55 6.85
N ALA A 71 7.40 -23.86 5.82
CA ALA A 71 5.99 -24.22 5.94
C ALA A 71 5.80 -25.65 5.45
N GLU A 72 5.38 -26.55 6.34
CA GLU A 72 4.97 -27.90 5.97
C GLU A 72 3.58 -27.86 5.33
N LEU A 73 3.39 -28.59 4.22
CA LEU A 73 2.15 -28.54 3.43
C LEU A 73 0.96 -29.26 4.08
N ASP A 74 1.23 -30.12 5.04
CA ASP A 74 0.23 -30.84 5.84
C ASP A 74 -0.15 -30.09 7.15
N GLU A 75 0.58 -28.99 7.48
CA GLU A 75 0.37 -28.20 8.68
C GLU A 75 0.20 -26.70 8.34
N LEU A 76 -0.93 -26.34 7.74
CA LEU A 76 -1.21 -24.99 7.28
C LEU A 76 -2.15 -24.19 8.23
N ALA A 77 -2.45 -24.73 9.40
CA ALA A 77 -3.22 -23.99 10.42
C ALA A 77 -2.45 -22.73 10.85
N MET A 78 -3.21 -21.66 11.18
CA MET A 78 -2.64 -20.43 11.70
C MET A 78 -1.90 -20.69 13.03
N LYS A 79 -0.73 -20.10 13.18
CA LYS A 79 0.09 -20.17 14.40
C LYS A 79 0.20 -18.77 15.00
N SER A 80 -0.20 -18.63 16.27
CA SER A 80 -0.21 -17.32 16.96
C SER A 80 1.21 -16.74 17.12
N GLU A 81 2.21 -17.58 17.28
CA GLU A 81 3.63 -17.21 17.39
C GLU A 81 4.22 -16.68 16.08
N GLU A 82 3.59 -16.98 14.94
CA GLU A 82 4.00 -16.45 13.62
C GLU A 82 3.39 -15.08 13.29
N ARG A 83 2.56 -14.51 14.17
CA ARG A 83 1.94 -13.20 13.92
C ARG A 83 2.99 -12.16 13.55
N ASN A 84 2.69 -11.35 12.51
CA ASN A 84 3.57 -10.33 11.94
C ASN A 84 4.90 -10.86 11.37
N THR A 85 4.97 -12.14 10.97
CA THR A 85 6.17 -12.73 10.36
C THR A 85 5.97 -13.12 8.90
N SER A 86 7.06 -13.25 8.15
CA SER A 86 7.03 -13.78 6.78
C SER A 86 6.48 -15.20 6.72
N ALA A 87 6.70 -16.02 7.76
CA ALA A 87 6.16 -17.37 7.85
C ALA A 87 4.64 -17.39 7.83
N ALA A 88 3.99 -16.47 8.56
CA ALA A 88 2.53 -16.33 8.53
C ALA A 88 2.02 -16.02 7.12
N LEU A 89 2.68 -15.12 6.39
CA LEU A 89 2.29 -14.78 5.01
C LEU A 89 2.42 -15.99 4.07
N VAL A 90 3.53 -16.74 4.14
CA VAL A 90 3.76 -17.94 3.34
C VAL A 90 2.68 -18.99 3.63
N ARG A 91 2.44 -19.29 4.92
CA ARG A 91 1.43 -20.23 5.38
C ARG A 91 0.03 -19.80 4.96
N GLY A 92 -0.30 -18.52 5.07
CA GLY A 92 -1.57 -17.94 4.67
C GLY A 92 -1.83 -18.08 3.16
N VAL A 93 -0.82 -17.85 2.31
CA VAL A 93 -0.92 -18.07 0.87
C VAL A 93 -1.14 -19.55 0.54
N LEU A 94 -0.40 -20.47 1.17
CA LEU A 94 -0.56 -21.91 0.98
C LEU A 94 -1.95 -22.39 1.40
N ALA A 95 -2.43 -21.96 2.57
CA ALA A 95 -3.77 -22.30 3.05
C ALA A 95 -4.87 -21.71 2.13
N GLY A 96 -4.69 -20.49 1.65
CA GLY A 96 -5.60 -19.87 0.70
C GLY A 96 -5.67 -20.62 -0.63
N LEU A 97 -4.56 -21.13 -1.14
CA LEU A 97 -4.55 -22.02 -2.32
C LEU A 97 -5.35 -23.30 -2.06
N CYS A 98 -5.18 -23.94 -0.90
CA CYS A 98 -5.97 -25.11 -0.52
C CYS A 98 -7.47 -24.78 -0.49
N ASN A 99 -7.87 -23.63 0.05
CA ASN A 99 -9.27 -23.17 0.08
C ASN A 99 -9.84 -22.94 -1.35
N MET A 100 -8.98 -22.65 -2.31
CA MET A 100 -9.34 -22.54 -3.74
C MET A 100 -9.34 -23.90 -4.46
N GLY A 101 -9.12 -25.02 -3.75
CA GLY A 101 -9.02 -26.37 -4.32
C GLY A 101 -7.70 -26.61 -5.09
N ILE A 102 -6.67 -25.83 -4.83
CA ILE A 102 -5.34 -25.98 -5.44
C ILE A 102 -4.45 -26.69 -4.42
N SER A 103 -3.87 -27.83 -4.81
CA SER A 103 -2.91 -28.56 -3.97
C SER A 103 -1.52 -27.93 -4.12
N PRO A 104 -0.98 -27.27 -3.09
CA PRO A 104 0.36 -26.68 -3.15
C PRO A 104 1.43 -27.76 -3.30
N VAL A 105 2.58 -27.37 -3.85
CA VAL A 105 3.74 -28.25 -4.04
C VAL A 105 4.92 -27.75 -3.23
N GLY A 106 5.83 -28.66 -2.86
CA GLY A 106 7.09 -28.31 -2.21
C GLY A 106 7.93 -27.38 -3.09
N ALA A 107 8.58 -26.42 -2.48
CA ALA A 107 9.39 -25.44 -3.19
C ALA A 107 10.54 -24.88 -2.34
N GLU A 108 11.60 -24.46 -3.01
CA GLU A 108 12.71 -23.69 -2.49
C GLU A 108 12.66 -22.29 -3.08
N LEU A 109 12.62 -21.28 -2.20
CA LEU A 109 12.40 -19.89 -2.56
C LEU A 109 13.48 -18.99 -1.95
N TYR A 110 14.06 -18.10 -2.77
CA TYR A 110 14.89 -17.01 -2.32
C TYR A 110 14.25 -15.69 -2.68
N VAL A 111 14.08 -14.82 -1.69
CA VAL A 111 13.37 -13.54 -1.83
C VAL A 111 14.35 -12.38 -1.69
N ALA A 112 14.34 -11.50 -2.67
CA ALA A 112 15.07 -10.23 -2.66
C ALA A 112 14.09 -9.08 -2.89
N SER A 113 14.35 -7.91 -2.31
CA SER A 113 13.46 -6.77 -2.39
C SER A 113 14.20 -5.48 -2.71
N ASP A 114 13.71 -4.76 -3.75
CA ASP A 114 14.07 -3.36 -4.01
C ASP A 114 13.07 -2.39 -3.35
N VAL A 115 11.98 -2.91 -2.76
CA VAL A 115 11.02 -2.10 -1.99
C VAL A 115 11.60 -1.88 -0.61
N PRO A 116 11.93 -0.63 -0.23
CA PRO A 116 12.54 -0.37 1.07
C PRO A 116 11.59 -0.73 2.21
N ILE A 117 12.09 -1.47 3.20
CA ILE A 117 11.34 -1.87 4.39
C ILE A 117 11.02 -0.61 5.22
N GLY A 118 9.84 -0.56 5.85
CA GLY A 118 9.42 0.57 6.69
C GLY A 118 9.12 1.86 5.91
N SER A 119 9.20 1.84 4.58
CA SER A 119 9.00 3.04 3.74
C SER A 119 7.54 3.32 3.38
N GLY A 120 6.57 2.60 3.94
CA GLY A 120 5.17 2.75 3.55
C GLY A 120 4.82 2.32 2.11
N LEU A 121 5.79 1.80 1.34
CA LEU A 121 5.60 1.38 -0.07
C LEU A 121 5.04 -0.03 -0.23
N SER A 122 4.48 -0.61 0.82
CA SER A 122 3.80 -1.92 0.86
C SER A 122 4.67 -3.11 0.47
N SER A 123 5.84 -3.24 1.10
CA SER A 123 6.71 -4.41 0.89
C SER A 123 6.02 -5.73 1.29
N SER A 124 5.18 -5.76 2.33
CA SER A 124 4.42 -6.95 2.75
C SER A 124 3.42 -7.40 1.69
N ALA A 125 2.66 -6.46 1.11
CA ALA A 125 1.71 -6.76 0.05
C ALA A 125 2.42 -7.22 -1.23
N ALA A 126 3.52 -6.56 -1.62
CA ALA A 126 4.34 -7.00 -2.74
C ALA A 126 4.89 -8.43 -2.53
N PHE A 127 5.36 -8.73 -1.30
CA PHE A 127 5.80 -10.07 -0.93
C PHE A 127 4.66 -11.10 -1.05
N SER A 128 3.50 -10.81 -0.46
CA SER A 128 2.35 -11.73 -0.46
C SER A 128 1.80 -11.96 -1.87
N VAL A 129 1.75 -10.92 -2.71
CA VAL A 129 1.31 -11.01 -4.12
C VAL A 129 2.31 -11.80 -4.96
N ALA A 130 3.64 -11.55 -4.79
CA ALA A 130 4.68 -12.32 -5.47
C ALA A 130 4.66 -13.80 -5.05
N MET A 131 4.43 -14.06 -3.75
CA MET A 131 4.31 -15.40 -3.18
C MET A 131 3.08 -16.12 -3.73
N ALA A 132 1.93 -15.44 -3.81
CA ALA A 132 0.72 -15.98 -4.39
C ALA A 132 0.92 -16.39 -5.87
N LYS A 133 1.55 -15.52 -6.68
CA LYS A 133 1.88 -15.82 -8.08
C LYS A 133 2.86 -17.00 -8.19
N CYS A 134 3.93 -16.98 -7.39
CA CYS A 134 4.94 -18.02 -7.39
C CYS A 134 4.34 -19.39 -7.07
N LEU A 135 3.65 -19.50 -5.93
CA LEU A 135 3.16 -20.79 -5.44
C LEU A 135 1.99 -21.32 -6.26
N SER A 136 1.11 -20.47 -6.78
CA SER A 136 0.04 -20.91 -7.70
C SER A 136 0.60 -21.46 -9.01
N ASP A 137 1.56 -20.78 -9.63
CA ASP A 137 2.20 -21.23 -10.88
C ASP A 137 2.98 -22.54 -10.69
N LEU A 138 3.77 -22.65 -9.60
CA LEU A 138 4.50 -23.89 -9.29
C LEU A 138 3.55 -25.08 -9.05
N SER A 139 2.35 -24.80 -8.54
CA SER A 139 1.28 -25.78 -8.34
C SER A 139 0.50 -26.08 -9.62
N GLY A 140 0.91 -25.51 -10.77
CA GLY A 140 0.30 -25.74 -12.06
C GLY A 140 -1.02 -25.01 -12.29
N ARG A 141 -1.28 -23.92 -11.53
CA ARG A 141 -2.51 -23.15 -11.63
C ARG A 141 -2.20 -21.67 -11.87
N GLU A 142 -2.62 -21.18 -13.01
CA GLU A 142 -2.57 -19.75 -13.31
C GLU A 142 -3.80 -19.05 -12.73
N LEU A 143 -3.56 -18.06 -11.86
CA LEU A 143 -4.60 -17.23 -11.27
C LEU A 143 -4.63 -15.85 -11.95
N THR A 144 -5.81 -15.21 -12.01
CA THR A 144 -5.91 -13.83 -12.46
C THR A 144 -5.25 -12.90 -11.44
N LYS A 145 -4.92 -11.67 -11.85
CA LYS A 145 -4.30 -10.68 -10.98
C LYS A 145 -5.19 -10.34 -9.77
N GLU A 146 -6.50 -10.28 -9.99
CA GLU A 146 -7.49 -10.06 -8.93
C GLU A 146 -7.52 -11.22 -7.94
N GLN A 147 -7.48 -12.47 -8.41
CA GLN A 147 -7.41 -13.65 -7.56
C GLN A 147 -6.12 -13.67 -6.73
N LEU A 148 -4.99 -13.27 -7.34
CA LEU A 148 -3.71 -13.14 -6.63
C LEU A 148 -3.77 -12.07 -5.54
N ALA A 149 -4.40 -10.92 -5.83
CA ALA A 149 -4.61 -9.86 -4.84
C ALA A 149 -5.50 -10.33 -3.68
N GLN A 150 -6.60 -11.03 -3.98
CA GLN A 150 -7.49 -11.60 -2.94
C GLN A 150 -6.78 -12.64 -2.07
N LEU A 151 -5.97 -13.51 -2.69
CA LEU A 151 -5.19 -14.52 -1.97
C LEU A 151 -4.15 -13.86 -1.05
N ALA A 152 -3.45 -12.83 -1.52
CA ALA A 152 -2.51 -12.05 -0.71
C ALA A 152 -3.22 -11.32 0.44
N LEU A 153 -4.38 -10.71 0.18
CA LEU A 153 -5.21 -10.04 1.18
C LEU A 153 -5.70 -11.03 2.26
N TYR A 154 -6.12 -12.23 1.85
CA TYR A 154 -6.49 -13.31 2.78
C TYR A 154 -5.31 -13.67 3.71
N ALA A 155 -4.10 -13.82 3.17
CA ALA A 155 -2.91 -14.13 3.96
C ALA A 155 -2.59 -13.02 4.97
N GLU A 156 -2.66 -11.74 4.56
CA GLU A 156 -2.40 -10.62 5.47
C GLU A 156 -3.47 -10.49 6.56
N ASN A 157 -4.74 -10.56 6.22
CA ASN A 157 -5.81 -10.37 7.19
C ASN A 157 -5.97 -11.55 8.15
N ARG A 158 -5.80 -12.79 7.68
CA ARG A 158 -6.08 -13.99 8.48
C ARG A 158 -4.86 -14.56 9.19
N TYR A 159 -3.69 -14.53 8.56
CA TYR A 159 -2.48 -15.16 9.10
C TYR A 159 -1.51 -14.15 9.68
N PHE A 160 -1.21 -13.10 8.96
CA PHE A 160 -0.34 -12.03 9.45
C PHE A 160 -1.02 -11.17 10.52
N MET A 161 -2.36 -11.18 10.56
CA MET A 161 -3.21 -10.47 11.53
C MET A 161 -3.11 -8.94 11.44
N LYS A 162 -2.84 -8.41 10.23
CA LYS A 162 -2.88 -6.98 9.93
C LYS A 162 -4.19 -6.67 9.20
N PRO A 163 -5.14 -5.97 9.83
CA PRO A 163 -6.37 -5.59 9.15
C PRO A 163 -6.07 -4.56 8.06
N CYS A 164 -6.34 -4.91 6.80
CA CYS A 164 -6.19 -4.02 5.65
C CYS A 164 -7.36 -4.17 4.68
N GLY A 165 -7.64 -3.11 3.92
CA GLY A 165 -8.79 -3.04 3.01
C GLY A 165 -8.54 -3.64 1.63
N GLY A 166 -7.28 -3.80 1.22
CA GLY A 166 -6.91 -4.43 -0.05
C GLY A 166 -6.27 -3.51 -1.08
N LEU A 167 -6.23 -2.20 -0.89
CA LEU A 167 -5.57 -1.26 -1.79
C LEU A 167 -4.19 -1.74 -2.21
N ASP A 168 -3.37 -2.15 -1.26
CA ASP A 168 -1.97 -2.51 -1.45
C ASP A 168 -1.80 -3.71 -2.38
N GLN A 169 -2.57 -4.77 -2.11
CA GLN A 169 -2.49 -6.03 -2.83
C GLN A 169 -3.01 -5.88 -4.26
N TYR A 170 -4.13 -5.15 -4.45
CA TYR A 170 -4.67 -4.90 -5.78
C TYR A 170 -3.77 -3.99 -6.61
N ALA A 171 -3.21 -2.91 -6.04
CA ALA A 171 -2.26 -2.05 -6.76
C ALA A 171 -1.01 -2.82 -7.19
N SER A 172 -0.41 -3.61 -6.29
CA SER A 172 0.75 -4.46 -6.58
C SER A 172 0.45 -5.52 -7.66
N ALA A 173 -0.71 -6.16 -7.58
CA ALA A 173 -1.08 -7.21 -8.52
C ALA A 173 -1.41 -6.67 -9.91
N LEU A 174 -2.23 -5.63 -10.01
CA LEU A 174 -2.73 -5.10 -11.28
C LEU A 174 -1.67 -4.36 -12.08
N GLY A 175 -0.81 -3.57 -11.40
CA GLY A 175 0.16 -2.68 -12.04
C GLY A 175 -0.49 -1.45 -12.67
N GLY A 176 0.34 -0.47 -13.05
CA GLY A 176 -0.11 0.82 -13.53
C GLY A 176 -0.69 1.70 -12.43
N ALA A 177 -1.34 2.79 -12.82
CA ALA A 177 -2.22 3.52 -11.91
C ALA A 177 -3.60 2.85 -11.93
N VAL A 178 -4.17 2.62 -10.74
CA VAL A 178 -5.47 1.95 -10.61
C VAL A 178 -6.39 2.73 -9.68
N ARG A 179 -7.60 3.00 -10.14
CA ARG A 179 -8.72 3.40 -9.30
C ARG A 179 -9.46 2.13 -8.88
N LEU A 180 -9.61 1.96 -7.59
CA LEU A 180 -10.35 0.85 -6.98
C LEU A 180 -11.58 1.40 -6.29
N ASP A 181 -12.72 0.70 -6.42
CA ASP A 181 -13.98 1.01 -5.76
C ASP A 181 -14.41 -0.21 -4.94
N PHE A 182 -14.32 -0.09 -3.62
CA PHE A 182 -14.60 -1.15 -2.66
C PHE A 182 -16.07 -1.19 -2.22
N SER A 183 -16.97 -0.52 -2.92
CA SER A 183 -18.41 -0.55 -2.62
C SER A 183 -19.02 -1.96 -2.71
N SER A 184 -18.46 -2.83 -3.56
CA SER A 184 -18.83 -4.25 -3.59
C SER A 184 -18.07 -5.03 -2.50
N PRO A 185 -18.76 -5.85 -1.67
CA PRO A 185 -18.10 -6.64 -0.62
C PRO A 185 -17.21 -7.77 -1.17
N ASP A 186 -17.51 -8.31 -2.35
CA ASP A 186 -16.83 -9.47 -2.89
C ASP A 186 -15.50 -9.12 -3.55
N MET A 187 -15.49 -8.09 -4.41
CA MET A 187 -14.31 -7.68 -5.15
C MET A 187 -14.41 -6.20 -5.53
N PRO A 188 -13.34 -5.41 -5.40
CA PRO A 188 -13.34 -4.02 -5.83
C PRO A 188 -13.45 -3.92 -7.35
N LYS A 189 -14.18 -2.91 -7.82
CA LYS A 189 -14.18 -2.56 -9.23
C LYS A 189 -12.89 -1.81 -9.55
N ALA A 190 -12.02 -2.43 -10.35
CA ALA A 190 -10.74 -1.86 -10.74
C ALA A 190 -10.84 -1.15 -12.10
N LYS A 191 -10.23 0.02 -12.22
CA LYS A 191 -10.08 0.76 -13.46
C LYS A 191 -8.64 1.20 -13.64
N LYS A 192 -8.00 0.71 -14.68
CA LYS A 192 -6.63 1.07 -15.02
C LYS A 192 -6.58 2.47 -15.67
N LEU A 193 -5.58 3.25 -15.29
CA LEU A 193 -5.30 4.60 -15.77
C LEU A 193 -3.84 4.68 -16.19
N SER A 194 -3.49 5.58 -17.12
CA SER A 194 -2.10 5.81 -17.53
C SER A 194 -1.58 7.12 -16.96
N LEU A 195 -0.38 7.07 -16.39
CA LEU A 195 0.39 8.23 -15.92
C LEU A 195 1.61 8.53 -16.79
N GLU A 196 1.77 7.88 -17.95
CA GLU A 196 2.91 8.10 -18.85
C GLU A 196 3.09 9.58 -19.26
N TRP A 197 1.96 10.26 -19.52
CA TRP A 197 1.96 11.68 -19.84
C TRP A 197 2.52 12.54 -18.72
N LEU A 198 2.26 12.16 -17.45
CA LEU A 198 2.74 12.87 -16.28
C LEU A 198 4.25 12.73 -16.11
N GLU A 199 4.77 11.54 -16.38
CA GLU A 199 6.20 11.26 -16.29
C GLU A 199 7.06 12.08 -17.28
N ALA A 200 6.47 12.70 -18.29
CA ALA A 200 7.19 13.62 -19.17
C ALA A 200 7.65 14.90 -18.44
N THR A 201 6.82 15.42 -17.54
CA THR A 201 6.99 16.72 -16.88
C THR A 201 7.19 16.66 -15.38
N HIS A 202 6.65 15.63 -14.71
CA HIS A 202 6.65 15.48 -13.27
C HIS A 202 7.32 14.17 -12.82
N ALA A 203 7.66 14.13 -11.54
CA ALA A 203 8.14 12.95 -10.84
C ALA A 203 7.27 12.71 -9.60
N LEU A 204 7.04 11.44 -9.26
CA LEU A 204 6.56 11.02 -7.96
C LEU A 204 7.78 10.80 -7.06
N CYS A 205 7.83 11.53 -5.95
CA CYS A 205 8.90 11.42 -4.97
C CYS A 205 8.34 10.96 -3.63
N ILE A 206 9.05 10.02 -3.00
CA ILE A 206 8.77 9.57 -1.63
C ILE A 206 9.88 10.13 -0.75
N VAL A 207 9.51 10.88 0.28
CA VAL A 207 10.43 11.35 1.30
C VAL A 207 10.31 10.44 2.52
N LYS A 208 11.41 9.74 2.87
CA LYS A 208 11.50 8.93 4.08
C LYS A 208 11.88 9.83 5.25
N VAL A 209 11.10 9.78 6.32
CA VAL A 209 11.28 10.68 7.47
C VAL A 209 11.93 10.04 8.69
N GLY A 210 12.34 8.77 8.58
CA GLY A 210 13.18 8.10 9.59
C GLY A 210 12.49 7.72 10.89
N ALA A 211 11.21 7.97 11.04
CA ALA A 211 10.48 7.53 12.22
C ALA A 211 10.02 6.08 12.02
N ASP A 212 10.84 5.12 12.44
CA ASP A 212 10.40 3.74 12.67
C ASP A 212 9.56 3.70 13.94
N HIS A 213 8.32 4.16 13.87
CA HIS A 213 7.33 3.92 14.90
C HIS A 213 6.83 2.50 14.77
N CYS A 214 7.54 1.58 15.39
CA CYS A 214 7.27 0.13 15.32
C CYS A 214 5.91 -0.28 15.87
N ASP A 215 5.15 0.63 16.49
CA ASP A 215 3.86 0.31 17.12
C ASP A 215 2.79 1.39 16.89
N LEU A 216 2.43 1.59 15.62
CA LEU A 216 1.31 2.47 15.24
C LEU A 216 -0.02 1.71 15.10
N THR A 217 -0.06 0.45 15.53
CA THR A 217 -1.22 -0.43 15.38
C THR A 217 -2.46 0.16 16.06
N ASP A 218 -2.28 0.77 17.23
CA ASP A 218 -3.38 1.36 17.99
C ASP A 218 -3.95 2.60 17.29
N GLU A 219 -3.10 3.46 16.70
CA GLU A 219 -3.54 4.65 15.96
C GLU A 219 -4.38 4.27 14.72
N TYR A 220 -3.96 3.22 14.00
CA TYR A 220 -4.75 2.69 12.87
C TYR A 220 -6.06 2.05 13.34
N ALA A 221 -6.02 1.32 14.45
CA ALA A 221 -7.20 0.69 15.04
C ALA A 221 -8.22 1.73 15.50
N ASP A 222 -7.76 2.87 16.04
CA ASP A 222 -8.60 4.00 16.43
C ASP A 222 -9.39 4.57 15.24
N ILE A 223 -8.73 4.76 14.08
CA ILE A 223 -9.43 5.25 12.87
C ILE A 223 -10.57 4.30 12.51
N VAL A 224 -10.28 2.99 12.45
CA VAL A 224 -11.28 1.99 12.08
C VAL A 224 -12.40 1.93 13.11
N SER A 225 -12.06 1.97 14.41
CA SER A 225 -13.02 1.89 15.52
C SER A 225 -13.97 3.09 15.51
N GLU A 226 -13.46 4.31 15.37
CA GLU A 226 -14.27 5.53 15.35
C GLU A 226 -15.20 5.59 14.14
N LEU A 227 -14.72 5.19 12.96
CA LEU A 227 -15.57 5.10 11.78
C LEU A 227 -16.68 4.04 11.94
N ARG A 228 -16.40 2.92 12.62
CA ARG A 228 -17.43 1.93 12.97
C ARG A 228 -18.48 2.47 13.96
N GLN A 229 -18.09 3.30 14.91
CA GLN A 229 -19.04 3.96 15.82
C GLN A 229 -20.01 4.85 15.03
N ILE A 230 -19.53 5.62 14.07
CA ILE A 230 -20.38 6.42 13.16
C ILE A 230 -21.34 5.48 12.40
N CYS A 231 -20.84 4.41 11.77
CA CYS A 231 -21.68 3.45 11.05
C CYS A 231 -22.74 2.82 11.96
N GLY A 232 -22.40 2.52 13.22
CA GLY A 232 -23.30 1.93 14.21
C GLY A 232 -24.53 2.79 14.50
N VAL A 233 -24.42 4.12 14.49
CA VAL A 233 -25.56 5.07 14.67
C VAL A 233 -26.59 4.90 13.54
N PHE A 234 -26.15 4.45 12.35
CA PHE A 234 -27.02 4.19 11.20
C PHE A 234 -27.41 2.71 11.05
N GLY A 235 -26.94 1.82 11.93
CA GLY A 235 -27.14 0.37 11.78
C GLY A 235 -26.46 -0.17 10.50
N ARG A 236 -25.32 0.41 10.10
CA ARG A 236 -24.54 0.04 8.92
C ARG A 236 -23.16 -0.48 9.34
N GLU A 237 -22.52 -1.21 8.43
CA GLU A 237 -21.18 -1.75 8.67
C GLU A 237 -20.07 -0.87 8.10
N ARG A 238 -20.36 -0.12 7.03
CA ARG A 238 -19.39 0.72 6.29
C ARG A 238 -19.98 2.07 5.95
N LEU A 239 -19.13 3.09 5.88
CA LEU A 239 -19.56 4.43 5.48
C LEU A 239 -20.02 4.54 4.02
N SER A 240 -19.61 3.62 3.14
CA SER A 240 -20.17 3.53 1.77
C SER A 240 -21.68 3.30 1.75
N ASP A 241 -22.24 2.76 2.83
CA ASP A 241 -23.66 2.45 2.97
C ASP A 241 -24.45 3.62 3.62
N VAL A 242 -23.78 4.73 3.93
CA VAL A 242 -24.33 5.97 4.49
C VAL A 242 -24.05 7.14 3.52
N SER A 243 -25.05 7.91 3.17
CA SER A 243 -24.84 9.11 2.37
C SER A 243 -24.30 10.26 3.22
N CYS A 244 -23.52 11.16 2.58
CA CYS A 244 -23.05 12.38 3.25
C CYS A 244 -24.21 13.22 3.79
N ASP A 245 -25.29 13.38 3.02
CA ASP A 245 -26.47 14.17 3.40
C ASP A 245 -27.20 13.56 4.61
N GLU A 246 -27.30 12.21 4.66
CA GLU A 246 -27.83 11.48 5.81
C GLU A 246 -26.98 11.73 7.07
N ALA A 247 -25.65 11.65 6.95
CA ALA A 247 -24.74 11.93 8.04
C ALA A 247 -24.85 13.40 8.51
N MET A 248 -24.90 14.35 7.58
CA MET A 248 -25.04 15.77 7.89
C MET A 248 -26.38 16.08 8.59
N SER A 249 -27.48 15.43 8.24
CA SER A 249 -28.77 15.61 8.88
C SER A 249 -28.82 15.17 10.35
N ARG A 250 -27.93 14.24 10.74
CA ARG A 250 -27.80 13.71 12.11
C ARG A 250 -26.52 14.18 12.82
N LEU A 251 -25.87 15.23 12.32
CA LEU A 251 -24.60 15.73 12.85
C LEU A 251 -24.60 16.01 14.37
N PRO A 252 -25.62 16.64 14.97
CA PRO A 252 -25.68 16.83 16.43
C PRO A 252 -25.67 15.54 17.22
N GLU A 253 -26.36 14.51 16.72
CA GLU A 253 -26.41 13.18 17.33
C GLU A 253 -25.07 12.48 17.21
N LEU A 254 -24.48 12.45 16.01
CA LEU A 254 -23.15 11.86 15.76
C LEU A 254 -22.10 12.46 16.68
N ARG A 255 -22.10 13.79 16.82
CA ARG A 255 -21.20 14.51 17.72
C ARG A 255 -21.40 14.10 19.18
N SER A 256 -22.65 13.96 19.63
CA SER A 256 -22.99 13.60 21.00
C SER A 256 -22.61 12.15 21.34
N VAL A 257 -22.78 11.22 20.38
CA VAL A 257 -22.58 9.78 20.59
C VAL A 257 -21.13 9.37 20.33
N CYS A 258 -20.52 9.88 19.25
CA CYS A 258 -19.22 9.42 18.75
C CYS A 258 -18.08 10.41 19.02
N GLY A 259 -18.39 11.68 19.32
CA GLY A 259 -17.40 12.73 19.52
C GLY A 259 -16.93 13.40 18.22
N ASP A 260 -16.26 14.55 18.38
CA ASP A 260 -15.84 15.41 17.26
C ASP A 260 -14.83 14.72 16.34
N ARG A 261 -13.85 13.95 16.88
CA ARG A 261 -12.81 13.29 16.09
C ARG A 261 -13.40 12.21 15.16
N ALA A 262 -14.32 11.40 15.63
CA ALA A 262 -15.01 10.39 14.80
C ALA A 262 -15.81 11.05 13.67
N VAL A 263 -16.49 12.15 13.96
CA VAL A 263 -17.22 12.94 12.95
C VAL A 263 -16.28 13.51 11.90
N LEU A 264 -15.16 14.11 12.31
CA LEU A 264 -14.14 14.65 11.39
C LEU A 264 -13.59 13.54 10.46
N ARG A 265 -13.29 12.37 11.01
CA ARG A 265 -12.83 11.19 10.24
C ARG A 265 -13.89 10.72 9.23
N ALA A 266 -15.17 10.73 9.60
CA ALA A 266 -16.24 10.41 8.66
C ALA A 266 -16.36 11.44 7.52
N LEU A 267 -16.27 12.75 7.85
CA LEU A 267 -16.25 13.83 6.85
C LEU A 267 -15.04 13.72 5.90
N HIS A 268 -13.89 13.26 6.42
CA HIS A 268 -12.75 12.93 5.58
C HIS A 268 -13.14 11.87 4.55
N VAL A 269 -13.69 10.72 4.96
CA VAL A 269 -14.02 9.60 4.05
C VAL A 269 -15.02 10.02 2.98
N PHE A 270 -16.07 10.77 3.33
CA PHE A 270 -17.05 11.26 2.36
C PHE A 270 -16.41 12.19 1.32
N SER A 271 -15.58 13.12 1.77
CA SER A 271 -14.92 14.07 0.85
C SER A 271 -13.77 13.43 0.08
N GLU A 272 -13.08 12.46 0.65
CA GLU A 272 -11.97 11.75 0.00
C GLU A 272 -12.44 10.90 -1.18
N ASN A 273 -13.60 10.26 -1.07
CA ASN A 273 -14.22 9.55 -2.18
C ASN A 273 -14.42 10.45 -3.41
N ARG A 274 -14.82 11.71 -3.20
CA ARG A 274 -14.98 12.68 -4.29
C ARG A 274 -13.64 13.11 -4.87
N ARG A 275 -12.62 13.33 -4.01
CA ARG A 275 -11.26 13.66 -4.48
C ARG A 275 -10.63 12.56 -5.32
N VAL A 276 -10.92 11.29 -5.04
CA VAL A 276 -10.51 10.19 -5.91
C VAL A 276 -11.12 10.30 -7.31
N ASP A 277 -12.40 10.66 -7.41
CA ASP A 277 -13.05 10.88 -8.71
C ASP A 277 -12.48 12.11 -9.43
N ASP A 278 -12.16 13.18 -8.71
CA ASP A 278 -11.50 14.38 -9.26
C ASP A 278 -10.09 14.06 -9.76
N ALA A 279 -9.31 13.28 -9.01
CA ALA A 279 -7.99 12.82 -9.43
C ALA A 279 -8.07 11.88 -10.65
N GLU A 280 -9.03 10.95 -10.70
CA GLU A 280 -9.28 10.14 -11.89
C GLU A 280 -9.57 11.00 -13.11
N ARG A 281 -10.44 12.01 -12.97
CA ARG A 281 -10.77 12.94 -14.05
C ARG A 281 -9.53 13.70 -14.52
N ALA A 282 -8.74 14.25 -13.60
CA ALA A 282 -7.50 14.97 -13.90
C ALA A 282 -6.50 14.09 -14.69
N ILE A 283 -6.36 12.81 -14.32
CA ILE A 283 -5.50 11.86 -15.06
C ILE A 283 -6.02 11.65 -16.47
N ARG A 284 -7.33 11.50 -16.68
CA ARG A 284 -7.93 11.27 -18.00
C ARG A 284 -7.84 12.50 -18.90
N GLU A 285 -7.91 13.69 -18.31
CA GLU A 285 -7.81 14.99 -18.99
C GLU A 285 -6.35 15.45 -19.16
N HIS A 286 -5.39 14.66 -18.65
CA HIS A 286 -3.95 14.96 -18.66
C HIS A 286 -3.63 16.32 -18.00
N SER A 287 -4.37 16.68 -16.94
CA SER A 287 -4.18 17.92 -16.18
C SER A 287 -3.31 17.69 -14.94
N ALA A 288 -2.04 18.06 -15.01
CA ALA A 288 -1.14 17.98 -13.86
C ALA A 288 -1.57 18.92 -12.73
N ALA A 289 -2.10 20.09 -13.06
CA ALA A 289 -2.57 21.06 -12.08
C ALA A 289 -3.79 20.55 -11.28
N ASP A 290 -4.80 19.96 -11.96
CA ASP A 290 -5.96 19.41 -11.28
C ASP A 290 -5.61 18.16 -10.47
N LEU A 291 -4.67 17.33 -10.98
CA LEU A 291 -4.16 16.19 -10.20
C LEU A 291 -3.43 16.68 -8.94
N ALA A 292 -2.54 17.66 -9.06
CA ALA A 292 -1.83 18.26 -7.93
C ALA A 292 -2.81 18.86 -6.91
N LYS A 293 -3.85 19.54 -7.39
CA LYS A 293 -4.91 20.10 -6.53
C LYS A 293 -5.62 18.98 -5.75
N ALA A 294 -6.07 17.91 -6.41
CA ALA A 294 -6.75 16.79 -5.76
C ALA A 294 -5.87 16.11 -4.70
N LEU A 295 -4.58 15.89 -5.01
CA LEU A 295 -3.61 15.30 -4.08
C LEU A 295 -3.34 16.24 -2.89
N GLY A 296 -3.19 17.54 -3.12
CA GLY A 296 -2.98 18.55 -2.08
C GLY A 296 -4.17 18.66 -1.14
N GLU A 297 -5.40 18.69 -1.68
CA GLU A 297 -6.63 18.68 -0.89
C GLU A 297 -6.79 17.39 -0.08
N SER A 298 -6.37 16.23 -0.63
CA SER A 298 -6.31 14.98 0.11
C SER A 298 -5.33 15.05 1.28
N GLY A 299 -4.14 15.62 1.07
CA GLY A 299 -3.16 15.87 2.12
C GLY A 299 -3.68 16.79 3.22
N HIS A 300 -4.33 17.89 2.84
CA HIS A 300 -4.96 18.80 3.79
C HIS A 300 -6.06 18.13 4.61
N SER A 301 -6.90 17.32 3.97
CA SER A 301 -7.95 16.55 4.64
C SER A 301 -7.38 15.49 5.58
N SER A 302 -6.28 14.83 5.19
CA SER A 302 -5.55 13.91 6.08
C SER A 302 -5.04 14.61 7.33
N ALA A 303 -4.54 15.83 7.21
CA ALA A 303 -4.04 16.61 8.34
C ALA A 303 -5.15 17.11 9.26
N THR A 304 -6.25 17.65 8.68
CA THR A 304 -7.27 18.40 9.44
C THR A 304 -8.47 17.56 9.87
N LEU A 305 -8.90 16.62 9.04
CA LEU A 305 -10.09 15.81 9.28
C LEU A 305 -9.73 14.39 9.75
N LEU A 306 -8.90 13.65 9.02
CA LEU A 306 -8.48 12.31 9.41
C LEU A 306 -7.54 12.32 10.62
N GLN A 307 -6.70 13.37 10.71
CA GLN A 307 -5.72 13.58 11.78
C GLN A 307 -4.72 12.43 11.91
N ASN A 308 -4.14 12.02 10.78
CA ASN A 308 -3.18 10.92 10.72
C ASN A 308 -1.75 11.36 10.35
N ILE A 309 -1.38 12.62 10.61
CA ILE A 309 -0.02 13.11 10.37
C ILE A 309 0.89 12.83 11.57
N VAL A 310 0.38 13.03 12.79
CA VAL A 310 1.11 12.91 14.04
C VAL A 310 0.36 11.96 14.97
N PRO A 311 1.05 10.99 15.62
CA PRO A 311 0.43 10.13 16.62
C PRO A 311 -0.18 10.93 17.76
N CYS A 312 -1.26 10.40 18.35
CA CYS A 312 -1.98 11.07 19.42
C CYS A 312 -1.06 11.26 20.65
N GLY A 313 -0.95 12.48 21.12
CA GLY A 313 -0.12 12.83 22.27
C GLY A 313 1.37 13.06 21.98
N GLU A 314 1.85 12.77 20.76
CA GLU A 314 3.23 13.08 20.39
C GLU A 314 3.44 14.59 20.20
N LYS A 315 4.37 15.16 20.95
CA LYS A 315 4.64 16.61 20.96
C LYS A 315 6.00 16.99 20.39
N ARG A 316 6.92 16.05 20.30
CA ARG A 316 8.33 16.32 20.01
C ARG A 316 8.75 15.73 18.67
N GLU A 317 8.39 14.51 18.38
CA GLU A 317 8.81 13.80 17.18
C GLU A 317 7.71 13.83 16.10
N GLN A 318 7.65 14.91 15.34
CA GLN A 318 6.66 15.13 14.30
C GLN A 318 7.30 15.15 12.91
N SER A 319 8.13 14.16 12.63
CA SER A 319 8.96 14.09 11.42
C SER A 319 8.14 14.19 10.12
N ALA A 320 6.97 13.54 10.05
CA ALA A 320 6.09 13.61 8.87
C ALA A 320 5.52 15.03 8.67
N ALA A 321 5.06 15.68 9.75
CA ALA A 321 4.56 17.06 9.69
C ALA A 321 5.64 18.04 9.26
N LEU A 322 6.85 17.89 9.80
CA LEU A 322 8.01 18.69 9.42
C LEU A 322 8.37 18.49 7.95
N ALA A 323 8.38 17.26 7.45
CA ALA A 323 8.68 16.95 6.05
C ALA A 323 7.61 17.54 5.11
N ILE A 324 6.33 17.46 5.46
CA ILE A 324 5.25 18.08 4.68
C ILE A 324 5.45 19.59 4.59
N ALA A 325 5.75 20.24 5.73
CA ALA A 325 5.98 21.68 5.76
C ALA A 325 7.20 22.10 4.92
N LEU A 326 8.33 21.42 5.08
CA LEU A 326 9.57 21.71 4.33
C LEU A 326 9.39 21.45 2.83
N ALA A 327 8.73 20.35 2.43
CA ALA A 327 8.44 20.07 1.04
C ALA A 327 7.50 21.14 0.44
N GLY A 328 6.47 21.54 1.19
CA GLY A 328 5.57 22.61 0.79
C GLY A 328 6.32 23.93 0.54
N LEU A 329 7.22 24.32 1.45
CA LEU A 329 8.07 25.51 1.28
C LEU A 329 9.00 25.40 0.07
N ALA A 330 9.69 24.26 -0.08
CA ALA A 330 10.62 24.05 -1.20
C ALA A 330 9.94 24.10 -2.58
N LEU A 331 8.66 23.71 -2.65
CA LEU A 331 7.92 23.62 -3.91
C LEU A 331 7.06 24.88 -4.20
N SER A 332 6.77 25.71 -3.19
CA SER A 332 5.90 26.90 -3.33
C SER A 332 6.45 27.93 -4.34
N ASP A 333 7.77 28.14 -4.34
CA ASP A 333 8.41 29.16 -5.17
C ASP A 333 8.68 28.69 -6.61
N ILE A 334 8.64 27.37 -6.84
CA ILE A 334 9.04 26.75 -8.12
C ILE A 334 7.82 26.38 -8.95
N ALA A 335 6.71 26.05 -8.30
CA ALA A 335 5.47 25.69 -8.97
C ALA A 335 4.63 26.94 -9.28
N ALA A 336 5.13 27.83 -10.12
CA ALA A 336 4.38 29.02 -10.57
C ALA A 336 3.02 28.65 -11.19
N ASP A 337 2.88 27.42 -11.67
CA ASP A 337 1.66 26.88 -12.30
C ASP A 337 0.82 26.01 -11.36
N GLY A 338 1.12 25.94 -10.05
CA GLY A 338 0.37 25.15 -9.06
C GLY A 338 0.42 23.62 -9.27
N ALA A 339 1.34 23.11 -10.09
CA ALA A 339 1.43 21.70 -10.45
C ALA A 339 2.30 20.86 -9.51
N SER A 340 2.29 21.15 -8.21
CA SER A 340 2.95 20.35 -7.19
C SER A 340 2.00 19.99 -6.06
N ALA A 341 2.22 18.85 -5.41
CA ALA A 341 1.46 18.44 -4.24
C ALA A 341 2.34 17.71 -3.24
N VAL A 342 2.00 17.89 -1.97
CA VAL A 342 2.66 17.21 -0.85
C VAL A 342 1.59 16.64 0.07
N ARG A 343 1.71 15.36 0.45
CA ARG A 343 0.79 14.73 1.39
C ARG A 343 1.45 13.62 2.19
N ILE A 344 0.85 13.29 3.33
CA ILE A 344 1.18 12.06 4.02
C ILE A 344 0.92 10.86 3.10
N HIS A 345 1.71 9.81 3.20
CA HIS A 345 1.61 8.62 2.36
C HIS A 345 1.25 7.38 3.18
N GLY A 346 0.37 6.53 2.64
CA GLY A 346 -0.09 5.31 3.30
C GLY A 346 -0.93 5.59 4.55
N GLY A 347 -0.82 4.74 5.57
CA GLY A 347 -1.63 4.86 6.78
C GLY A 347 -1.41 6.11 7.62
N GLY A 348 -0.31 6.83 7.41
CA GLY A 348 0.01 8.04 8.17
C GLY A 348 0.81 7.78 9.45
N PHE A 349 0.77 8.75 10.36
CA PHE A 349 1.43 8.79 11.67
C PHE A 349 2.97 8.73 11.64
N GLY A 350 3.59 8.80 10.47
CA GLY A 350 5.04 8.73 10.26
C GLY A 350 5.42 8.07 8.94
N GLY A 351 6.65 7.60 8.84
CA GLY A 351 7.15 6.80 7.72
C GLY A 351 7.49 7.59 6.47
N THR A 352 6.52 8.03 5.70
CA THR A 352 6.79 8.64 4.39
C THR A 352 5.79 9.73 3.98
N VAL A 353 6.30 10.65 3.16
CA VAL A 353 5.53 11.73 2.52
C VAL A 353 5.60 11.53 1.01
N LEU A 354 4.47 11.61 0.32
CA LEU A 354 4.39 11.62 -1.14
C LEU A 354 4.42 13.05 -1.65
N CYS A 355 5.26 13.29 -2.65
CA CYS A 355 5.32 14.56 -3.38
C CYS A 355 5.11 14.32 -4.88
N LEU A 356 4.20 15.06 -5.49
CA LEU A 356 4.15 15.26 -6.94
C LEU A 356 4.98 16.50 -7.25
N VAL A 357 6.04 16.35 -8.04
CA VAL A 357 7.08 17.36 -8.20
C VAL A 357 7.37 17.62 -9.68
N PRO A 358 7.36 18.85 -10.18
CA PRO A 358 7.92 19.15 -11.49
C PRO A 358 9.36 18.66 -11.58
N LYS A 359 9.76 18.01 -12.68
CA LYS A 359 11.11 17.41 -12.80
C LYS A 359 12.25 18.39 -12.50
N GLY A 360 12.08 19.65 -12.88
CA GLY A 360 13.06 20.70 -12.59
C GLY A 360 13.22 21.04 -11.11
N ALA A 361 12.23 20.71 -10.28
CA ALA A 361 12.22 21.00 -8.85
C ALA A 361 12.72 19.84 -7.96
N VAL A 362 12.95 18.65 -8.54
CA VAL A 362 13.37 17.46 -7.76
C VAL A 362 14.68 17.71 -6.99
N ASN A 363 15.65 18.36 -7.63
CA ASN A 363 16.92 18.67 -6.97
C ASN A 363 16.75 19.63 -5.79
N GLU A 364 15.80 20.57 -5.85
CA GLU A 364 15.54 21.49 -4.75
C GLU A 364 14.87 20.75 -3.58
N LEU A 365 13.93 19.86 -3.87
CA LEU A 365 13.36 18.97 -2.84
C LEU A 365 14.46 18.15 -2.14
N ILE A 366 15.41 17.56 -2.90
CA ILE A 366 16.53 16.78 -2.35
C ILE A 366 17.39 17.67 -1.44
N LYS A 367 17.80 18.86 -1.90
CA LYS A 367 18.62 19.80 -1.12
C LYS A 367 17.96 20.24 0.18
N THR A 368 16.64 20.38 0.17
CA THR A 368 15.87 20.76 1.36
C THR A 368 15.72 19.61 2.36
N MET A 369 15.50 18.38 1.84
CA MET A 369 15.19 17.22 2.69
C MET A 369 16.43 16.55 3.27
N GLU A 370 17.49 16.35 2.48
CA GLU A 370 18.66 15.56 2.92
C GLU A 370 19.40 16.12 4.14
N PRO A 371 19.54 17.42 4.36
CA PRO A 371 20.14 17.96 5.58
C PRO A 371 19.35 17.63 6.85
N VAL A 372 18.05 17.38 6.73
CA VAL A 372 17.13 17.15 7.87
C VAL A 372 16.90 15.66 8.11
N PHE A 373 16.64 14.90 7.04
CA PHE A 373 16.23 13.48 7.13
C PHE A 373 17.31 12.50 6.67
N GLY A 374 18.49 12.98 6.33
CA GLY A 374 19.62 12.17 5.91
C GLY A 374 19.70 11.96 4.39
N ARG A 375 20.92 11.67 3.94
CA ARG A 375 21.23 11.47 2.52
C ARG A 375 20.42 10.30 1.94
N GLY A 376 19.81 10.50 0.76
CA GLY A 376 19.00 9.48 0.08
C GLY A 376 17.60 9.31 0.69
N CYS A 377 17.12 10.25 1.52
CA CYS A 377 15.77 10.24 2.04
C CYS A 377 14.71 10.47 0.95
N VAL A 378 15.04 11.12 -0.14
CA VAL A 378 14.16 11.36 -1.29
C VAL A 378 14.36 10.25 -2.32
N LEU A 379 13.32 9.46 -2.55
CA LEU A 379 13.27 8.39 -3.54
C LEU A 379 12.33 8.79 -4.69
N THR A 380 12.86 8.96 -5.89
CA THR A 380 12.05 9.10 -7.10
C THR A 380 11.58 7.73 -7.56
N VAL A 381 10.30 7.58 -7.85
CA VAL A 381 9.69 6.34 -8.33
C VAL A 381 9.02 6.55 -9.69
N ARG A 382 8.95 5.48 -10.48
CA ARG A 382 8.21 5.41 -11.76
C ARG A 382 7.07 4.43 -11.63
N VAL A 383 6.08 4.54 -12.49
CA VAL A 383 4.96 3.60 -12.53
C VAL A 383 5.40 2.27 -13.15
N ASP A 384 5.13 1.16 -12.48
CA ASP A 384 5.27 -0.20 -13.04
C ASP A 384 3.95 -0.62 -13.68
N GLU A 385 3.89 -0.59 -15.02
CA GLU A 385 2.67 -0.90 -15.77
C GLU A 385 2.32 -2.40 -15.73
N SER A 386 3.26 -3.25 -15.38
CA SER A 386 3.11 -4.71 -15.50
C SER A 386 2.42 -5.34 -14.29
N GLY A 387 2.63 -4.83 -13.08
CA GLY A 387 2.18 -5.47 -11.85
C GLY A 387 2.86 -6.82 -11.60
N VAL A 388 2.14 -7.73 -10.94
CA VAL A 388 2.68 -9.06 -10.66
C VAL A 388 2.94 -9.85 -11.95
N ARG A 389 4.10 -10.50 -12.03
CA ARG A 389 4.55 -11.20 -13.24
C ARG A 389 5.56 -12.30 -12.95
N LYS A 390 5.71 -13.20 -13.91
CA LYS A 390 6.87 -14.08 -14.04
C LYS A 390 7.90 -13.36 -14.92
N GLU A 391 9.15 -13.27 -14.45
CA GLU A 391 10.25 -12.63 -15.18
C GLU A 391 11.11 -13.69 -15.88
N VAL A 392 11.84 -13.28 -16.93
CA VAL A 392 12.81 -14.15 -17.60
C VAL A 392 14.05 -14.30 -16.72
N LEU A 393 14.48 -15.52 -16.47
CA LEU A 393 15.75 -15.83 -15.79
C LEU A 393 16.93 -15.37 -16.66
N LYS A 394 17.53 -14.25 -16.30
CA LYS A 394 18.78 -13.77 -16.94
C LYS A 394 20.01 -14.35 -16.25
#